data_fd5a7c21a59d1d1e657b712b7313ce57
#
_entry.id   fd5a7c21a59d1d1e657b712b7313ce57
#
_cell.length_a   1.000
_cell.length_b   1.000
_cell.length_c   1.000
_cell.angle_alpha   90.00
_cell.angle_beta   90.00
_cell.angle_gamma   90.00
#
_symmetry.space_group_name_H-M   'P 1'
#
loop_
_entity.id
_entity.type
_entity.pdbx_description
1 polymer ?
#
loop_
_entity_poly.entity_id
_entity_poly.type
_entity_poly.pdbx_seq_one_letter_code
_entity_poly.pdbx_strand_id
1 'polypeptide(L)'
;MLQAQVFTLYPEIFPGPLNKGLYGKAMAKKLWSLNVINIRDAAKDKHKTVDDTPYGGGTGMLLKPDILANSIDQNSNKGERIFYLSPKGKIFDQKLAQNLSKEKSFSLICGHFEGVDERILSTRNIEEISIGDYVLSGGETAAIVILDSVLRLLPGV
;
A
#
# COMPACT_ATOMS: atom_id res chain seq x y z
N MET A 1 -10.31 0.93 -16.80
CA MET A 1 -9.58 -0.07 -16.03
C MET A 1 -9.01 0.54 -14.75
N LEU A 2 -9.27 -0.09 -13.61
CA LEU A 2 -8.69 0.37 -12.34
C LEU A 2 -7.23 -0.07 -12.25
N GLN A 3 -6.34 0.85 -11.92
CA GLN A 3 -4.93 0.57 -11.70
C GLN A 3 -4.64 0.67 -10.20
N ALA A 4 -4.41 -0.47 -9.56
CA ALA A 4 -4.00 -0.52 -8.16
C ALA A 4 -2.48 -0.66 -8.10
N GLN A 5 -1.86 0.03 -7.14
CA GLN A 5 -0.43 -0.01 -6.93
C GLN A 5 -0.13 -0.27 -5.47
N VAL A 6 0.84 -1.13 -5.21
CA VAL A 6 1.22 -1.51 -3.85
C VAL A 6 2.71 -1.29 -3.67
N PHE A 7 3.07 -0.54 -2.63
CA PHE A 7 4.44 -0.35 -2.19
C PHE A 7 4.72 -1.32 -1.05
N THR A 8 5.70 -2.19 -1.20
CA THR A 8 5.94 -3.28 -0.24
C THR A 8 7.43 -3.63 -0.17
N LEU A 9 7.85 -4.17 0.97
CA LEU A 9 9.17 -4.79 1.13
C LEU A 9 9.19 -6.26 0.70
N TYR A 10 8.00 -6.84 0.42
CA TYR A 10 7.83 -8.26 0.09
C TYR A 10 6.98 -8.42 -1.17
N PRO A 11 7.49 -8.00 -2.35
CA PRO A 11 6.70 -8.03 -3.58
C PRO A 11 6.22 -9.44 -3.97
N GLU A 12 6.90 -10.48 -3.52
CA GLU A 12 6.55 -11.87 -3.81
C GLU A 12 5.24 -12.32 -3.15
N ILE A 13 4.71 -11.56 -2.18
CA ILE A 13 3.40 -11.83 -1.59
C ILE A 13 2.28 -11.58 -2.60
N PHE A 14 2.52 -10.67 -3.56
CA PHE A 14 1.50 -10.24 -4.51
C PHE A 14 1.65 -10.94 -5.86
N PRO A 15 0.54 -11.20 -6.57
CA PRO A 15 -0.83 -10.85 -6.21
C PRO A 15 -1.48 -11.78 -5.19
N GLY A 16 -0.80 -12.86 -4.76
CA GLY A 16 -1.35 -13.80 -3.79
C GLY A 16 -2.69 -14.37 -4.26
N PRO A 17 -3.74 -14.36 -3.44
CA PRO A 17 -5.05 -14.90 -3.84
C PRO A 17 -5.74 -14.09 -4.94
N LEU A 18 -5.28 -12.87 -5.23
CA LEU A 18 -5.95 -11.97 -6.17
C LEU A 18 -5.78 -12.37 -7.64
N ASN A 19 -4.90 -13.33 -7.96
CA ASN A 19 -4.80 -13.84 -9.33
C ASN A 19 -5.68 -15.08 -9.57
N LYS A 20 -6.54 -15.42 -8.64
CA LYS A 20 -7.43 -16.59 -8.71
C LYS A 20 -8.89 -16.16 -8.61
N GLY A 21 -9.79 -17.07 -8.95
CA GLY A 21 -11.21 -16.86 -8.80
C GLY A 21 -11.70 -15.60 -9.51
N LEU A 22 -12.58 -14.87 -8.84
CA LEU A 22 -13.23 -13.67 -9.38
C LEU A 22 -12.22 -12.60 -9.81
N TYR A 23 -11.22 -12.35 -8.96
CA TYR A 23 -10.23 -11.29 -9.19
C TYR A 23 -9.28 -11.64 -10.32
N GLY A 24 -8.88 -12.90 -10.41
CA GLY A 24 -8.00 -13.37 -11.49
C GLY A 24 -8.69 -13.30 -12.85
N LYS A 25 -9.97 -13.65 -12.89
CA LYS A 25 -10.77 -13.54 -14.12
C LYS A 25 -10.91 -12.08 -14.54
N ALA A 26 -11.15 -11.19 -13.57
CA ALA A 26 -11.26 -9.76 -13.83
C ALA A 26 -9.94 -9.17 -14.34
N MET A 27 -8.81 -9.60 -13.79
CA MET A 27 -7.49 -9.20 -14.27
C MET A 27 -7.25 -9.65 -15.69
N ALA A 28 -7.59 -10.89 -16.02
CA ALA A 28 -7.46 -11.44 -17.37
C ALA A 28 -8.31 -10.67 -18.39
N LYS A 29 -9.47 -10.17 -17.96
CA LYS A 29 -10.35 -9.33 -18.79
C LYS A 29 -9.91 -7.87 -18.83
N LYS A 30 -8.81 -7.52 -18.18
CA LYS A 30 -8.27 -6.15 -18.10
C LYS A 30 -9.24 -5.16 -17.44
N LEU A 31 -10.02 -5.62 -16.48
CA LEU A 31 -10.89 -4.75 -15.67
C LEU A 31 -10.10 -4.05 -14.58
N TRP A 32 -8.98 -4.63 -14.15
CA TRP A 32 -8.05 -4.03 -13.21
C TRP A 32 -6.64 -4.56 -13.45
N SER A 33 -5.66 -3.82 -12.96
CA SER A 33 -4.26 -4.23 -12.99
C SER A 33 -3.61 -3.92 -11.64
N LEU A 34 -2.56 -4.67 -11.32
CA LEU A 34 -1.77 -4.49 -10.12
C LEU A 34 -0.32 -4.20 -10.50
N ASN A 35 0.18 -3.08 -9.99
CA ASN A 35 1.60 -2.75 -10.07
C ASN A 35 2.21 -2.88 -8.68
N VAL A 36 3.19 -3.75 -8.54
CA VAL A 36 3.86 -4.01 -7.26
C VAL A 36 5.22 -3.34 -7.26
N ILE A 37 5.42 -2.40 -6.35
CA ILE A 37 6.66 -1.64 -6.22
C ILE A 37 7.44 -2.18 -5.03
N ASN A 38 8.65 -2.64 -5.27
CA ASN A 38 9.57 -3.03 -4.20
C ASN A 38 10.25 -1.78 -3.66
N ILE A 39 9.92 -1.41 -2.41
CA ILE A 39 10.47 -0.21 -1.77
C ILE A 39 12.00 -0.27 -1.72
N ARG A 40 12.58 -1.47 -1.61
CA ARG A 40 14.04 -1.65 -1.54
C ARG A 40 14.77 -1.13 -2.78
N ASP A 41 14.08 -1.10 -3.92
CA ASP A 41 14.70 -0.63 -5.16
C ASP A 41 15.06 0.86 -5.13
N ALA A 42 14.47 1.62 -4.22
CA ALA A 42 14.83 3.02 -4.01
C ALA A 42 16.01 3.22 -3.06
N ALA A 43 16.51 2.15 -2.42
CA ALA A 43 17.70 2.22 -1.55
C ALA A 43 18.96 2.33 -2.40
N LYS A 44 19.85 3.24 -2.02
CA LYS A 44 21.07 3.53 -2.79
C LYS A 44 22.30 2.77 -2.32
N ASP A 45 22.25 2.18 -1.12
CA ASP A 45 23.36 1.44 -0.57
C ASP A 45 23.43 0.02 -1.12
N LYS A 46 24.60 -0.62 -0.99
CA LYS A 46 24.86 -1.98 -1.50
C LYS A 46 23.93 -3.02 -0.90
N HIS A 47 23.58 -2.88 0.36
CA HIS A 47 22.73 -3.84 1.08
C HIS A 47 21.24 -3.49 1.02
N LYS A 48 20.88 -2.41 0.33
CA LYS A 48 19.50 -1.92 0.21
C LYS A 48 18.83 -1.84 1.57
N THR A 49 19.48 -1.16 2.51
CA THR A 49 18.99 -0.98 3.88
C THR A 49 17.75 -0.07 3.86
N VAL A 50 16.66 -0.53 4.46
CA VAL A 50 15.37 0.18 4.43
C VAL A 50 14.86 0.61 5.79
N ASP A 51 15.49 0.18 6.87
CA ASP A 51 15.08 0.47 8.24
C ASP A 51 16.06 1.39 8.95
N ASP A 52 15.56 2.14 9.92
CA ASP A 52 16.34 3.11 10.67
C ASP A 52 15.81 3.23 12.10
N THR A 53 16.62 3.87 12.98
CA THR A 53 16.23 4.14 14.35
C THR A 53 15.16 5.23 14.39
N PRO A 54 14.13 5.15 15.28
CA PRO A 54 13.15 6.20 15.41
C PRO A 54 13.79 7.55 15.78
N TYR A 55 13.23 8.64 15.25
CA TYR A 55 13.67 9.99 15.59
C TYR A 55 13.51 10.24 17.09
N GLY A 56 14.55 10.76 17.72
CA GLY A 56 14.56 11.00 19.16
C GLY A 56 14.89 9.77 20.00
N GLY A 57 15.22 8.65 19.38
CA GLY A 57 15.53 7.40 20.06
C GLY A 57 14.28 6.54 20.24
N GLY A 58 14.36 5.59 21.14
CA GLY A 58 13.29 4.65 21.42
C GLY A 58 13.63 3.24 20.91
N THR A 59 12.73 2.30 21.19
CA THR A 59 12.85 0.90 20.77
C THR A 59 12.17 0.70 19.43
N GLY A 60 12.63 -0.30 18.66
CA GLY A 60 12.07 -0.63 17.36
C GLY A 60 12.74 0.14 16.24
N MET A 61 12.29 -0.13 15.02
CA MET A 61 12.87 0.42 13.80
C MET A 61 11.76 1.05 12.95
N LEU A 62 12.10 2.12 12.23
CA LEU A 62 11.21 2.73 11.26
C LEU A 62 11.73 2.47 9.85
N LEU A 63 10.82 2.44 8.89
CA LEU A 63 11.18 2.46 7.48
C LEU A 63 11.88 3.80 7.17
N LYS A 64 13.05 3.75 6.50
CA LYS A 64 13.82 4.97 6.20
C LYS A 64 12.98 5.94 5.40
N PRO A 65 12.78 7.18 5.88
CA PRO A 65 11.89 8.13 5.21
C PRO A 65 12.34 8.53 3.81
N ASP A 66 13.64 8.68 3.58
CA ASP A 66 14.17 9.04 2.27
C ASP A 66 13.93 7.94 1.22
N ILE A 67 14.04 6.67 1.61
CA ILE A 67 13.80 5.54 0.71
C ILE A 67 12.33 5.45 0.34
N LEU A 68 11.45 5.54 1.33
CA LEU A 68 10.01 5.53 1.09
C LEU A 68 9.60 6.73 0.23
N ALA A 69 10.10 7.92 0.55
CA ALA A 69 9.81 9.13 -0.21
C ALA A 69 10.23 8.98 -1.67
N ASN A 70 11.44 8.50 -1.92
CA ASN A 70 11.94 8.29 -3.27
C ASN A 70 11.10 7.26 -4.02
N SER A 71 10.72 6.18 -3.37
CA SER A 71 9.88 5.14 -3.98
C SER A 71 8.52 5.72 -4.41
N ILE A 72 7.89 6.50 -3.54
CA ILE A 72 6.60 7.13 -3.82
C ILE A 72 6.74 8.14 -4.97
N ASP A 73 7.74 9.03 -4.89
CA ASP A 73 7.92 10.11 -5.87
C ASP A 73 8.23 9.58 -7.27
N GLN A 74 8.92 8.43 -7.36
CA GLN A 74 9.26 7.82 -8.65
C GLN A 74 8.11 7.04 -9.28
N ASN A 75 7.15 6.58 -8.49
CA ASN A 75 6.18 5.58 -8.94
C ASN A 75 4.72 5.99 -8.83
N SER A 76 4.38 6.95 -7.97
CA SER A 76 2.98 7.33 -7.79
C SER A 76 2.45 8.09 -9.01
N ASN A 77 1.18 7.88 -9.33
CA ASN A 77 0.50 8.63 -10.39
C ASN A 77 0.04 9.97 -9.85
N LYS A 78 0.16 11.01 -10.68
CA LYS A 78 -0.22 12.37 -10.29
C LYS A 78 -1.71 12.42 -9.91
N GLY A 79 -1.99 12.96 -8.73
CA GLY A 79 -3.36 13.17 -8.27
C GLY A 79 -4.06 11.95 -7.71
N GLU A 80 -3.40 10.79 -7.66
CA GLU A 80 -4.03 9.60 -7.09
C GLU A 80 -4.04 9.66 -5.56
N ARG A 81 -5.01 8.96 -4.97
CA ARG A 81 -5.03 8.80 -3.52
C ARG A 81 -3.99 7.76 -3.11
N ILE A 82 -3.27 8.04 -2.05
CA ILE A 82 -2.23 7.16 -1.51
C ILE A 82 -2.57 6.87 -0.06
N PHE A 83 -2.56 5.60 0.33
CA PHE A 83 -2.91 5.17 1.68
C PHE A 83 -1.77 4.43 2.32
N TYR A 84 -1.47 4.77 3.56
CA TYR A 84 -0.57 4.02 4.43
C TYR A 84 -1.41 3.13 5.36
N LEU A 85 -1.11 1.83 5.39
CA LEU A 85 -1.90 0.84 6.12
C LEU A 85 -1.35 0.69 7.55
N SER A 86 -2.17 1.06 8.53
CA SER A 86 -1.77 1.09 9.92
C SER A 86 -2.98 0.88 10.83
N PRO A 87 -2.85 0.16 11.95
CA PRO A 87 -3.95 0.00 12.90
C PRO A 87 -4.40 1.31 13.54
N LYS A 88 -3.58 2.37 13.47
CA LYS A 88 -3.93 3.70 13.99
C LYS A 88 -4.74 4.54 13.02
N GLY A 89 -4.88 4.09 11.77
CA GLY A 89 -5.53 4.87 10.73
C GLY A 89 -7.04 4.93 10.88
N LYS A 90 -7.65 5.78 10.06
CA LYS A 90 -9.10 5.84 9.94
C LYS A 90 -9.63 4.49 9.42
N ILE A 91 -10.77 4.05 9.94
CA ILE A 91 -11.33 2.75 9.56
C ILE A 91 -11.70 2.73 8.08
N PHE A 92 -11.18 1.72 7.37
CA PHE A 92 -11.61 1.38 6.02
C PHE A 92 -12.99 0.72 6.10
N ASP A 93 -13.95 1.25 5.36
CA ASP A 93 -15.32 0.77 5.38
C ASP A 93 -15.86 0.55 3.95
N GLN A 94 -17.07 0.06 3.84
CA GLN A 94 -17.70 -0.22 2.56
C GLN A 94 -17.85 1.04 1.72
N LYS A 95 -18.11 2.19 2.34
CA LYS A 95 -18.25 3.46 1.63
C LYS A 95 -16.92 3.85 0.95
N LEU A 96 -15.80 3.70 1.64
CA LEU A 96 -14.49 3.97 1.05
C LEU A 96 -14.19 2.99 -0.07
N ALA A 97 -14.54 1.71 0.11
CA ALA A 97 -14.39 0.71 -0.96
C ALA A 97 -15.17 1.12 -2.21
N GLN A 98 -16.41 1.58 -2.04
CA GLN A 98 -17.22 2.08 -3.15
C GLN A 98 -16.57 3.28 -3.84
N ASN A 99 -16.04 4.22 -3.06
CA ASN A 99 -15.37 5.38 -3.61
C ASN A 99 -14.13 4.98 -4.41
N LEU A 100 -13.31 4.08 -3.88
CA LEU A 100 -12.09 3.63 -4.56
C LEU A 100 -12.39 2.84 -5.83
N SER A 101 -13.50 2.11 -5.86
CA SER A 101 -13.90 1.36 -7.07
C SER A 101 -14.20 2.26 -8.26
N LYS A 102 -14.42 3.55 -8.03
CA LYS A 102 -14.71 4.55 -9.07
C LYS A 102 -13.48 5.36 -9.48
N GLU A 103 -12.36 5.18 -8.80
CA GLU A 103 -11.11 5.86 -9.12
C GLU A 103 -10.43 5.20 -10.32
N LYS A 104 -9.61 5.97 -11.04
CA LYS A 104 -8.77 5.42 -12.10
C LYS A 104 -7.59 4.66 -11.53
N SER A 105 -7.05 5.14 -10.42
CA SER A 105 -5.91 4.51 -9.74
C SER A 105 -5.87 4.92 -8.28
N PHE A 106 -5.26 4.07 -7.46
CA PHE A 106 -4.87 4.40 -6.09
C PHE A 106 -3.69 3.54 -5.67
N SER A 107 -3.00 3.97 -4.62
CA SER A 107 -1.82 3.28 -4.12
C SER A 107 -1.96 2.93 -2.65
N LEU A 108 -1.44 1.77 -2.26
CA LEU A 108 -1.39 1.29 -0.90
C LEU A 108 0.07 1.10 -0.49
N ILE A 109 0.44 1.62 0.67
CA ILE A 109 1.78 1.45 1.23
C ILE A 109 1.69 0.46 2.37
N CYS A 110 2.38 -0.67 2.22
CA CYS A 110 2.43 -1.71 3.25
C CYS A 110 3.50 -1.37 4.26
N GLY A 111 3.07 -1.08 5.49
CA GLY A 111 3.97 -0.75 6.58
C GLY A 111 4.57 -1.99 7.21
N HIS A 112 5.76 -1.80 7.78
CA HIS A 112 6.48 -2.77 8.56
C HIS A 112 7.21 -2.06 9.69
N PHE A 113 7.87 -2.82 10.55
CA PHE A 113 8.60 -2.30 11.71
C PHE A 113 7.65 -1.56 12.66
N GLU A 114 8.10 -0.47 13.27
CA GLU A 114 7.30 0.34 14.19
C GLU A 114 6.49 1.42 13.48
N GLY A 115 6.59 1.51 12.17
CA GLY A 115 5.85 2.47 11.36
C GLY A 115 6.73 3.29 10.45
N VAL A 116 6.27 4.49 10.11
CA VAL A 116 6.98 5.42 9.24
C VAL A 116 7.06 6.80 9.90
N ASP A 117 7.98 7.61 9.40
CA ASP A 117 8.11 9.00 9.82
C ASP A 117 6.86 9.78 9.38
N GLU A 118 6.17 10.40 10.33
CA GLU A 118 4.92 11.14 10.09
C GLU A 118 5.08 12.26 9.05
N ARG A 119 6.29 12.81 8.91
CA ARG A 119 6.57 13.87 7.94
C ARG A 119 6.37 13.40 6.50
N ILE A 120 6.62 12.12 6.23
CA ILE A 120 6.38 11.54 4.90
C ILE A 120 4.89 11.54 4.58
N LEU A 121 4.07 11.16 5.55
CA LEU A 121 2.61 11.11 5.38
C LEU A 121 2.04 12.50 5.10
N SER A 122 2.47 13.51 5.88
CA SER A 122 1.93 14.86 5.75
C SER A 122 2.40 15.58 4.49
N THR A 123 3.68 15.46 4.13
CA THR A 123 4.25 16.17 2.98
C THR A 123 3.76 15.64 1.65
N ARG A 124 3.30 14.38 1.60
CA ARG A 124 2.83 13.74 0.37
C ARG A 124 1.33 13.49 0.38
N ASN A 125 0.63 14.06 1.35
CA ASN A 125 -0.82 13.96 1.44
C ASN A 125 -1.29 12.51 1.47
N ILE A 126 -0.59 11.67 2.24
CA ILE A 126 -0.89 10.25 2.38
C ILE A 126 -1.88 10.07 3.51
N GLU A 127 -2.97 9.34 3.23
CA GLU A 127 -4.00 9.03 4.21
C GLU A 127 -3.61 7.75 4.95
N GLU A 128 -3.86 7.72 6.25
CA GLU A 128 -3.61 6.53 7.06
C GLU A 128 -4.93 5.81 7.29
N ILE A 129 -5.01 4.51 6.92
CA ILE A 129 -6.23 3.71 7.05
C ILE A 129 -5.96 2.38 7.74
N SER A 130 -6.99 1.87 8.41
CA SER A 130 -6.95 0.62 9.17
C SER A 130 -8.06 -0.32 8.71
N ILE A 131 -7.77 -1.61 8.65
CA ILE A 131 -8.80 -2.62 8.39
C ILE A 131 -9.45 -3.17 9.66
N GLY A 132 -9.00 -2.74 10.84
CA GLY A 132 -9.55 -3.19 12.11
C GLY A 132 -8.63 -2.89 13.27
N ASP A 133 -9.15 -3.08 14.47
CA ASP A 133 -8.43 -2.81 15.72
C ASP A 133 -7.63 -4.05 16.15
N TYR A 134 -6.55 -4.32 15.41
CA TYR A 134 -5.61 -5.40 15.69
C TYR A 134 -4.30 -5.14 14.94
N VAL A 135 -3.24 -5.78 15.40
CA VAL A 135 -1.90 -5.59 14.84
C VAL A 135 -1.53 -6.79 13.96
N LEU A 136 -1.10 -6.50 12.74
CA LEU A 136 -0.59 -7.49 11.81
C LEU A 136 0.93 -7.41 11.75
N SER A 137 1.58 -8.45 11.21
CA SER A 137 3.04 -8.45 11.02
C SER A 137 3.50 -7.42 9.99
N GLY A 138 2.59 -6.99 9.11
CA GLY A 138 2.86 -6.00 8.09
C GLY A 138 1.58 -5.65 7.35
N GLY A 139 1.64 -4.70 6.43
CA GLY A 139 0.48 -4.20 5.71
C GLY A 139 0.03 -5.04 4.52
N GLU A 140 0.78 -6.08 4.13
CA GLU A 140 0.48 -6.84 2.90
C GLU A 140 -0.87 -7.52 2.95
N THR A 141 -1.19 -8.19 4.06
CA THR A 141 -2.50 -8.84 4.20
C THR A 141 -3.62 -7.81 4.23
N ALA A 142 -3.40 -6.67 4.88
CA ALA A 142 -4.38 -5.58 4.88
C ALA A 142 -4.61 -5.05 3.46
N ALA A 143 -3.56 -4.91 2.65
CA ALA A 143 -3.68 -4.49 1.26
C ALA A 143 -4.54 -5.47 0.46
N ILE A 144 -4.38 -6.76 0.68
CA ILE A 144 -5.18 -7.79 0.01
C ILE A 144 -6.65 -7.66 0.41
N VAL A 145 -6.95 -7.43 1.70
CA VAL A 145 -8.32 -7.22 2.18
C VAL A 145 -8.95 -6.01 1.50
N ILE A 146 -8.23 -4.90 1.42
CA ILE A 146 -8.73 -3.68 0.77
C ILE A 146 -9.00 -3.92 -0.72
N LEU A 147 -8.05 -4.53 -1.41
CA LEU A 147 -8.20 -4.83 -2.84
C LEU A 147 -9.38 -5.77 -3.09
N ASP A 148 -9.52 -6.81 -2.27
CA ASP A 148 -10.68 -7.71 -2.36
C ASP A 148 -11.98 -6.92 -2.27
N SER A 149 -12.10 -6.06 -1.26
CA SER A 149 -13.32 -5.27 -1.04
C SER A 149 -13.64 -4.32 -2.18
N VAL A 150 -12.62 -3.76 -2.82
CA VAL A 150 -12.78 -2.80 -3.93
C VAL A 150 -13.06 -3.51 -5.24
N LEU A 151 -12.30 -4.56 -5.56
CA LEU A 151 -12.36 -5.20 -6.87
C LEU A 151 -13.72 -5.84 -7.16
N ARG A 152 -14.37 -6.40 -6.15
CA ARG A 152 -15.68 -7.00 -6.33
C ARG A 152 -16.76 -5.99 -6.69
N LEU A 153 -16.49 -4.69 -6.53
CA LEU A 153 -17.41 -3.61 -6.85
C LEU A 153 -17.24 -3.07 -8.27
N LEU A 154 -16.21 -3.52 -8.99
CA LEU A 154 -15.97 -3.05 -10.35
C LEU A 154 -17.03 -3.58 -11.32
N PRO A 155 -17.51 -2.75 -12.27
CA PRO A 155 -18.41 -3.25 -13.31
C PRO A 155 -17.79 -4.39 -14.09
N GLY A 156 -18.54 -5.46 -14.29
CA GLY A 156 -18.09 -6.63 -15.05
C GLY A 156 -17.37 -7.70 -14.24
N VAL A 157 -17.15 -7.46 -12.97
CA VAL A 157 -16.53 -8.45 -12.08
C VAL A 157 -17.59 -9.39 -11.51
#